data_32a9259b9cc7bf146f2fe6715a036f8e
#
_entry.id   32a9259b9cc7bf146f2fe6715a036f8e
#
_cell.length_a   1.000
_cell.length_b   1.000
_cell.length_c   1.000
_cell.angle_alpha   90.00
_cell.angle_beta   90.00
_cell.angle_gamma   90.00
#
_symmetry.space_group_name_H-M   'P 1'
#
loop_
_entity.id
_entity.type
_entity.pdbx_description
1 polymer ?
#
loop_
_entity_poly.entity_id
_entity_poly.type
_entity_poly.pdbx_seq_one_letter_code
_entity_poly.pdbx_strand_id
1 'polypeptide(L)'
;MLRRSVRFPPWVIEGTLAKAFGCLGGYVAASANLVDAVRSYAPGFIFTTALPPEICAAATAAIRHLKSSQSERTRQQECAARVKSALTAAGLPIMLSETHIVPVMVGDPEKCKRASDLLLYEHGIYLQPINYPTVPRGTERLRITATPYHDDVLIDQLAEALTDVWRRVALPLEGCVIDAAE
;
A
#
# COMPACT_ATOMS: atom_id res chain seq x y z
N MET A 1 22.43 -0.92 17.80
CA MET A 1 23.69 -1.67 17.59
C MET A 1 23.51 -2.63 16.44
N LEU A 2 23.62 -2.15 15.19
CA LEU A 2 23.54 -2.92 13.96
C LEU A 2 24.91 -2.84 13.27
N ARG A 3 25.89 -3.49 13.89
CA ARG A 3 27.14 -3.88 13.24
C ARG A 3 27.11 -5.40 13.09
N ARG A 4 26.48 -5.88 12.04
CA ARG A 4 26.90 -7.12 11.41
C ARG A 4 27.18 -6.78 9.96
N SER A 5 28.43 -6.97 9.59
CA SER A 5 28.89 -7.01 8.23
C SER A 5 28.01 -7.98 7.46
N VAL A 6 26.96 -7.46 6.81
CA VAL A 6 26.27 -8.20 5.80
C VAL A 6 27.31 -8.37 4.68
N ARG A 7 27.97 -9.52 4.65
CA ARG A 7 28.58 -9.99 3.41
C ARG A 7 27.42 -10.13 2.46
N PHE A 8 27.21 -9.13 1.61
CA PHE A 8 26.21 -9.20 0.57
C PHE A 8 26.64 -10.31 -0.40
N PRO A 9 25.91 -11.46 -0.44
CA PRO A 9 25.89 -12.26 -1.65
C PRO A 9 25.39 -11.35 -2.78
N PRO A 10 25.40 -11.73 -4.05
CA PRO A 10 25.12 -10.86 -5.19
C PRO A 10 23.64 -10.44 -5.27
N TRP A 11 23.10 -9.88 -4.16
CA TRP A 11 21.75 -9.37 -4.09
C TRP A 11 21.70 -7.98 -4.67
N VAL A 12 20.72 -7.76 -5.52
CA VAL A 12 20.33 -6.43 -6.00
C VAL A 12 19.07 -6.05 -5.27
N ILE A 13 19.09 -4.91 -4.61
CA ILE A 13 17.89 -4.32 -4.01
C ILE A 13 17.43 -3.22 -4.94
N GLU A 14 16.27 -3.38 -5.52
CA GLU A 14 15.57 -2.34 -6.24
C GLU A 14 14.50 -1.73 -5.31
N GLY A 15 14.39 -0.41 -5.31
CA GLY A 15 13.43 0.28 -4.47
C GLY A 15 12.88 1.55 -5.11
N THR A 16 11.62 1.84 -4.84
CA THR A 16 10.98 3.11 -5.21
C THR A 16 11.12 4.14 -4.09
N LEU A 17 11.33 5.39 -4.48
CA LEU A 17 11.27 6.53 -3.56
C LEU A 17 9.84 7.10 -3.40
N ALA A 18 8.88 6.63 -4.23
CA ALA A 18 7.55 7.21 -4.33
C ALA A 18 6.54 6.73 -3.26
N LYS A 19 6.95 5.89 -2.31
CA LYS A 19 6.10 5.40 -1.23
C LYS A 19 6.58 5.93 0.12
N ALA A 20 7.27 5.12 0.91
CA ALA A 20 7.71 5.50 2.25
C ALA A 20 8.60 6.75 2.30
N PHE A 21 9.34 7.04 1.23
CA PHE A 21 10.23 8.21 1.17
C PHE A 21 9.54 9.47 0.61
N GLY A 22 8.35 9.35 0.01
CA GLY A 22 7.55 10.47 -0.47
C GLY A 22 8.18 11.28 -1.63
N CYS A 23 9.09 10.69 -2.40
CA CYS A 23 9.84 11.36 -3.45
C CYS A 23 9.68 10.67 -4.81
N LEU A 24 9.88 11.42 -5.90
CA LEU A 24 9.98 10.88 -7.24
C LEU A 24 11.23 9.99 -7.37
N GLY A 25 11.13 8.90 -8.15
CA GLY A 25 12.27 8.09 -8.58
C GLY A 25 12.41 6.76 -7.84
N GLY A 26 13.57 6.18 -8.00
CA GLY A 26 13.93 4.90 -7.42
C GLY A 26 15.44 4.76 -7.24
N TYR A 27 15.87 3.61 -6.75
CA TYR A 27 17.28 3.32 -6.54
C TYR A 27 17.58 1.84 -6.77
N VAL A 28 18.83 1.58 -7.10
CA VAL A 28 19.41 0.24 -7.06
C VAL A 28 20.55 0.26 -6.04
N ALA A 29 20.51 -0.68 -5.10
CA ALA A 29 21.58 -0.89 -4.13
C ALA A 29 22.17 -2.30 -4.30
N ALA A 30 23.48 -2.36 -4.53
CA ALA A 30 24.20 -3.60 -4.77
C ALA A 30 25.69 -3.42 -4.49
N SER A 31 26.53 -4.40 -4.85
CA SER A 31 27.98 -4.25 -4.85
C SER A 31 28.43 -3.14 -5.82
N ALA A 32 29.58 -2.52 -5.55
CA ALA A 32 30.10 -1.44 -6.38
C ALA A 32 30.22 -1.86 -7.87
N ASN A 33 30.70 -3.04 -8.15
CA ASN A 33 30.84 -3.56 -9.52
C ASN A 33 29.48 -3.71 -10.22
N LEU A 34 28.45 -4.14 -9.49
CA LEU A 34 27.11 -4.29 -10.06
C LEU A 34 26.45 -2.94 -10.31
N VAL A 35 26.60 -1.99 -9.38
CA VAL A 35 26.11 -0.62 -9.57
C VAL A 35 26.80 0.05 -10.75
N ASP A 36 28.12 -0.16 -10.93
CA ASP A 36 28.87 0.36 -12.07
C ASP A 36 28.41 -0.27 -13.38
N ALA A 37 28.17 -1.58 -13.40
CA ALA A 37 27.59 -2.27 -14.55
C ALA A 37 26.21 -1.74 -14.93
N VAL A 38 25.32 -1.50 -13.96
CA VAL A 38 23.99 -0.90 -14.21
C VAL A 38 24.13 0.50 -14.81
N ARG A 39 25.04 1.33 -14.27
CA ARG A 39 25.30 2.67 -14.79
C ARG A 39 25.81 2.67 -16.22
N SER A 40 26.64 1.69 -16.56
CA SER A 40 27.35 1.65 -17.82
C SER A 40 26.58 0.94 -18.95
N TYR A 41 25.70 -0.01 -18.61
CA TYR A 41 25.10 -0.91 -19.60
C TYR A 41 23.58 -0.97 -19.57
N ALA A 42 22.91 -0.53 -18.50
CA ALA A 42 21.46 -0.62 -18.43
C ALA A 42 20.79 0.48 -19.27
N PRO A 43 20.05 0.14 -20.35
CA PRO A 43 19.43 1.15 -21.22
C PRO A 43 18.47 2.07 -20.47
N GLY A 44 17.72 1.54 -19.51
CA GLY A 44 16.79 2.31 -18.69
C GLY A 44 17.47 3.32 -17.75
N PHE A 45 18.81 3.21 -17.56
CA PHE A 45 19.59 4.16 -16.79
C PHE A 45 20.35 5.12 -17.71
N ILE A 46 21.01 4.62 -18.77
CA ILE A 46 21.87 5.40 -19.67
C ILE A 46 21.05 6.45 -20.44
N PHE A 47 19.83 6.09 -20.87
CA PHE A 47 18.99 6.95 -21.70
C PHE A 47 17.93 7.73 -20.90
N THR A 48 18.11 7.85 -19.58
CA THR A 48 17.25 8.67 -18.72
C THR A 48 18.00 9.88 -18.18
N THR A 49 17.27 10.91 -17.77
CA THR A 49 17.85 12.06 -17.09
C THR A 49 18.08 11.77 -15.60
N ALA A 50 19.08 12.42 -15.03
CA ALA A 50 19.32 12.36 -13.59
C ALA A 50 18.14 12.93 -12.79
N LEU A 51 17.95 12.44 -11.59
CA LEU A 51 16.99 13.04 -10.66
C LEU A 51 17.40 14.49 -10.32
N PRO A 52 16.43 15.42 -10.23
CA PRO A 52 16.70 16.78 -9.82
C PRO A 52 17.38 16.83 -8.43
N PRO A 53 18.30 17.75 -8.18
CA PRO A 53 19.03 17.84 -6.91
C PRO A 53 18.12 17.98 -5.68
N GLU A 54 17.01 18.71 -5.80
CA GLU A 54 16.01 18.88 -4.74
C GLU A 54 15.34 17.54 -4.38
N ILE A 55 15.09 16.69 -5.35
CA ILE A 55 14.53 15.33 -5.10
C ILE A 55 15.58 14.46 -4.38
N CYS A 56 16.82 14.54 -4.78
CA CYS A 56 17.90 13.82 -4.09
C CYS A 56 18.07 14.29 -2.64
N ALA A 57 17.96 15.60 -2.40
CA ALA A 57 18.03 16.18 -1.06
C ALA A 57 16.84 15.73 -0.21
N ALA A 58 15.61 15.79 -0.73
CA ALA A 58 14.40 15.33 -0.05
C ALA A 58 14.47 13.83 0.28
N ALA A 59 14.86 12.99 -0.67
CA ALA A 59 15.04 11.55 -0.45
C ALA A 59 16.09 11.28 0.63
N THR A 60 17.19 12.00 0.62
CA THR A 60 18.25 11.89 1.64
C THR A 60 17.71 12.25 3.03
N ALA A 61 16.94 13.32 3.15
CA ALA A 61 16.32 13.75 4.41
C ALA A 61 15.32 12.70 4.90
N ALA A 62 14.44 12.20 4.03
CA ALA A 62 13.46 11.16 4.35
C ALA A 62 14.14 9.87 4.83
N ILE A 63 15.21 9.42 4.15
CA ILE A 63 15.96 8.22 4.54
C ILE A 63 16.61 8.44 5.92
N ARG A 64 17.22 9.59 6.17
CA ARG A 64 17.84 9.90 7.46
C ARG A 64 16.82 9.91 8.59
N HIS A 65 15.66 10.53 8.36
CA HIS A 65 14.56 10.53 9.32
C HIS A 65 14.10 9.10 9.64
N LEU A 66 13.77 8.31 8.63
CA LEU A 66 13.27 6.94 8.80
C LEU A 66 14.29 5.95 9.37
N LYS A 67 15.59 6.27 9.34
CA LYS A 67 16.63 5.48 10.04
C LYS A 67 16.57 5.64 11.55
N SER A 68 16.10 6.77 12.05
CA SER A 68 16.03 7.09 13.48
C SER A 68 14.61 7.06 14.04
N SER A 69 13.58 7.31 13.23
CA SER A 69 12.18 7.28 13.64
C SER A 69 11.53 5.92 13.37
N GLN A 70 10.75 5.45 14.35
CA GLN A 70 9.87 4.29 14.24
C GLN A 70 8.39 4.68 14.43
N SER A 71 8.12 5.91 14.88
CA SER A 71 6.78 6.35 15.28
C SER A 71 5.76 6.23 14.14
N GLU A 72 6.14 6.61 12.93
CA GLU A 72 5.26 6.56 11.76
C GLU A 72 4.90 5.12 11.40
N ARG A 73 5.88 4.20 11.46
CA ARG A 73 5.65 2.77 11.17
C ARG A 73 4.77 2.12 12.24
N THR A 74 5.06 2.40 13.51
CA THR A 74 4.25 1.89 14.62
C THR A 74 2.81 2.39 14.50
N ARG A 75 2.62 3.69 14.31
CA ARG A 75 1.29 4.29 14.17
C ARG A 75 0.54 3.75 12.95
N GLN A 76 1.23 3.54 11.81
CA GLN A 76 0.61 2.92 10.63
C GLN A 76 0.08 1.52 10.93
N GLN A 77 0.84 0.69 11.63
CA GLN A 77 0.41 -0.67 12.00
C GLN A 77 -0.78 -0.64 12.97
N GLU A 78 -0.78 0.27 13.93
CA GLU A 78 -1.90 0.48 14.85
C GLU A 78 -3.17 0.87 14.08
N CYS A 79 -3.07 1.85 13.16
CA CYS A 79 -4.19 2.25 12.31
C CYS A 79 -4.68 1.09 11.43
N ALA A 80 -3.77 0.31 10.83
CA ALA A 80 -4.16 -0.85 10.03
C ALA A 80 -4.88 -1.92 10.86
N ALA A 81 -4.42 -2.20 12.07
CA ALA A 81 -5.08 -3.12 12.99
C ALA A 81 -6.47 -2.61 13.40
N ARG A 82 -6.60 -1.30 13.68
CA ARG A 82 -7.88 -0.67 14.02
C ARG A 82 -8.88 -0.74 12.86
N VAL A 83 -8.43 -0.46 11.61
CA VAL A 83 -9.27 -0.62 10.40
C VAL A 83 -9.75 -2.06 10.27
N LYS A 84 -8.84 -3.05 10.38
CA LYS A 84 -9.22 -4.47 10.30
C LYS A 84 -10.29 -4.82 11.35
N SER A 85 -10.10 -4.39 12.59
CA SER A 85 -11.04 -4.63 13.68
C SER A 85 -12.41 -3.99 13.42
N ALA A 86 -12.45 -2.72 13.00
CA ALA A 86 -13.69 -2.01 12.73
C ALA A 86 -14.48 -2.64 11.57
N LEU A 87 -13.82 -3.00 10.48
CA LEU A 87 -14.48 -3.61 9.33
C LEU A 87 -14.95 -5.04 9.62
N THR A 88 -14.20 -5.81 10.41
CA THR A 88 -14.64 -7.14 10.87
C THR A 88 -15.88 -7.02 11.76
N ALA A 89 -15.88 -6.07 12.69
CA ALA A 89 -17.04 -5.82 13.55
C ALA A 89 -18.29 -5.39 12.77
N ALA A 90 -18.10 -4.69 11.64
CA ALA A 90 -19.17 -4.31 10.71
C ALA A 90 -19.63 -5.46 9.79
N GLY A 91 -19.04 -6.66 9.88
CA GLY A 91 -19.37 -7.82 9.06
C GLY A 91 -18.90 -7.73 7.61
N LEU A 92 -17.92 -6.86 7.31
CA LEU A 92 -17.38 -6.72 5.97
C LEU A 92 -16.36 -7.84 5.66
N PRO A 93 -16.35 -8.39 4.44
CA PRO A 93 -15.51 -9.53 4.06
C PRO A 93 -14.05 -9.08 3.82
N ILE A 94 -13.29 -8.92 4.90
CA ILE A 94 -11.86 -8.61 4.79
C ILE A 94 -11.05 -9.86 4.48
N MET A 95 -10.01 -9.72 3.67
CA MET A 95 -9.04 -10.77 3.41
C MET A 95 -7.94 -10.77 4.47
N LEU A 96 -7.41 -11.95 4.79
CA LEU A 96 -6.22 -12.06 5.65
C LEU A 96 -5.05 -11.27 5.05
N SER A 97 -4.43 -10.45 5.86
CA SER A 97 -3.24 -9.69 5.49
C SER A 97 -2.38 -9.41 6.72
N GLU A 98 -1.11 -9.78 6.66
CA GLU A 98 -0.11 -9.45 7.69
C GLU A 98 0.42 -8.03 7.54
N THR A 99 0.11 -7.36 6.42
CA THR A 99 0.62 -6.03 6.09
C THR A 99 -0.34 -4.92 6.54
N HIS A 100 0.05 -3.68 6.27
CA HIS A 100 -0.78 -2.48 6.47
C HIS A 100 -1.90 -2.34 5.42
N ILE A 101 -1.92 -3.18 4.39
CA ILE A 101 -2.98 -3.19 3.37
C ILE A 101 -4.14 -4.02 3.90
N VAL A 102 -5.35 -3.45 3.83
CA VAL A 102 -6.58 -4.13 4.22
C VAL A 102 -7.45 -4.30 2.97
N PRO A 103 -7.42 -5.48 2.35
CA PRO A 103 -8.28 -5.75 1.19
C PRO A 103 -9.68 -6.16 1.66
N VAL A 104 -10.71 -5.59 1.01
CA VAL A 104 -12.11 -5.95 1.22
C VAL A 104 -12.64 -6.62 -0.02
N MET A 105 -13.03 -7.89 0.07
CA MET A 105 -13.45 -8.70 -1.06
C MET A 105 -14.79 -8.22 -1.61
N VAL A 106 -14.88 -8.12 -2.94
CA VAL A 106 -16.13 -7.80 -3.66
C VAL A 106 -16.53 -8.94 -4.59
N GLY A 107 -15.58 -9.53 -5.34
CA GLY A 107 -15.79 -10.68 -6.21
C GLY A 107 -16.54 -10.40 -7.52
N ASP A 108 -16.78 -9.12 -7.83
CA ASP A 108 -17.45 -8.69 -9.03
C ASP A 108 -16.86 -7.34 -9.51
N PRO A 109 -16.40 -7.22 -10.77
CA PRO A 109 -15.69 -6.03 -11.23
C PRO A 109 -16.59 -4.79 -11.36
N GLU A 110 -17.87 -4.97 -11.72
CA GLU A 110 -18.80 -3.85 -11.86
C GLU A 110 -19.22 -3.33 -10.49
N LYS A 111 -19.55 -4.22 -9.56
CA LYS A 111 -19.86 -3.86 -8.20
C LYS A 111 -18.65 -3.23 -7.49
N CYS A 112 -17.45 -3.72 -7.74
CA CYS A 112 -16.21 -3.18 -7.18
C CYS A 112 -15.98 -1.72 -7.64
N LYS A 113 -16.13 -1.47 -8.93
CA LYS A 113 -16.05 -0.11 -9.48
C LYS A 113 -17.16 0.79 -8.93
N ARG A 114 -18.40 0.31 -8.93
CA ARG A 114 -19.56 1.07 -8.44
C ARG A 114 -19.42 1.39 -6.94
N ALA A 115 -18.92 0.45 -6.12
CA ALA A 115 -18.67 0.69 -4.71
C ALA A 115 -17.62 1.80 -4.51
N SER A 116 -16.52 1.75 -5.26
CA SER A 116 -15.50 2.80 -5.24
C SER A 116 -16.07 4.18 -5.63
N ASP A 117 -16.90 4.25 -6.65
CA ASP A 117 -17.51 5.50 -7.10
C ASP A 117 -18.49 6.07 -6.06
N LEU A 118 -19.36 5.23 -5.46
CA LEU A 118 -20.28 5.66 -4.41
C LEU A 118 -19.51 6.19 -3.18
N LEU A 119 -18.47 5.51 -2.75
CA LEU A 119 -17.60 5.98 -1.67
C LEU A 119 -17.01 7.35 -1.98
N LEU A 120 -16.51 7.54 -3.20
CA LEU A 120 -15.89 8.80 -3.60
C LEU A 120 -16.90 9.94 -3.68
N TYR A 121 -18.00 9.75 -4.42
CA TYR A 121 -18.90 10.85 -4.75
C TYR A 121 -19.90 11.19 -3.65
N GLU A 122 -20.26 10.24 -2.81
CA GLU A 122 -21.28 10.46 -1.79
C GLU A 122 -20.70 10.54 -0.36
N HIS A 123 -19.59 9.84 -0.10
CA HIS A 123 -18.94 9.84 1.22
C HIS A 123 -17.60 10.60 1.25
N GLY A 124 -17.09 11.04 0.09
CA GLY A 124 -15.79 11.72 0.00
C GLY A 124 -14.59 10.81 0.29
N ILE A 125 -14.76 9.50 0.19
CA ILE A 125 -13.74 8.50 0.52
C ILE A 125 -13.24 7.83 -0.76
N TYR A 126 -11.96 8.02 -1.09
CA TYR A 126 -11.33 7.34 -2.22
C TYR A 126 -10.75 6.00 -1.81
N LEU A 127 -11.27 4.91 -2.37
CA LEU A 127 -10.67 3.58 -2.29
C LEU A 127 -10.39 3.03 -3.68
N GLN A 128 -9.19 2.49 -3.86
CA GLN A 128 -8.76 1.92 -5.15
C GLN A 128 -9.46 0.58 -5.39
N PRO A 129 -10.29 0.47 -6.45
CA PRO A 129 -10.79 -0.84 -6.90
C PRO A 129 -9.66 -1.61 -7.59
N ILE A 130 -9.50 -2.86 -7.24
CA ILE A 130 -8.51 -3.77 -7.83
C ILE A 130 -9.28 -4.87 -8.57
N ASN A 131 -9.25 -4.77 -9.89
CA ASN A 131 -9.97 -5.65 -10.80
C ASN A 131 -9.00 -6.42 -11.71
N TYR A 132 -9.53 -7.38 -12.48
CA TYR A 132 -8.79 -8.00 -13.57
C TYR A 132 -8.23 -6.93 -14.53
N PRO A 133 -6.98 -7.06 -15.04
CA PRO A 133 -6.06 -8.19 -14.92
C PRO A 133 -5.13 -8.17 -13.70
N THR A 134 -5.26 -7.20 -12.80
CA THR A 134 -4.40 -7.07 -11.61
C THR A 134 -4.63 -8.22 -10.62
N VAL A 135 -5.85 -8.70 -10.56
CA VAL A 135 -6.25 -9.88 -9.77
C VAL A 135 -7.06 -10.83 -10.63
N PRO A 136 -7.12 -12.13 -10.33
CA PRO A 136 -8.00 -13.08 -11.02
C PRO A 136 -9.48 -12.66 -10.93
N ARG A 137 -10.28 -13.05 -11.94
CA ARG A 137 -11.73 -12.83 -11.93
C ARG A 137 -12.39 -13.56 -10.76
N GLY A 138 -13.38 -12.90 -10.13
CA GLY A 138 -14.03 -13.39 -8.91
C GLY A 138 -13.27 -13.07 -7.62
N THR A 139 -12.12 -12.39 -7.73
CA THR A 139 -11.31 -11.95 -6.58
C THR A 139 -11.11 -10.44 -6.54
N GLU A 140 -11.97 -9.71 -7.22
CA GLU A 140 -12.00 -8.25 -7.22
C GLU A 140 -12.21 -7.73 -5.80
N ARG A 141 -11.52 -6.65 -5.46
CA ARG A 141 -11.47 -6.13 -4.10
C ARG A 141 -11.25 -4.63 -4.05
N LEU A 142 -11.70 -4.00 -2.97
CA LEU A 142 -11.27 -2.66 -2.61
C LEU A 142 -9.99 -2.75 -1.78
N ARG A 143 -9.01 -1.89 -2.07
CA ARG A 143 -7.75 -1.84 -1.34
C ARG A 143 -7.70 -0.62 -0.42
N ILE A 144 -7.72 -0.88 0.88
CA ILE A 144 -7.55 0.14 1.91
C ILE A 144 -6.08 0.16 2.31
N THR A 145 -5.51 1.35 2.37
CA THR A 145 -4.14 1.57 2.85
C THR A 145 -4.17 2.57 3.99
N ALA A 146 -4.10 2.07 5.21
CA ALA A 146 -4.07 2.92 6.40
C ALA A 146 -2.77 3.73 6.46
N THR A 147 -2.88 4.98 6.90
CA THR A 147 -1.75 5.87 7.15
C THR A 147 -1.74 6.30 8.61
N PRO A 148 -0.62 6.84 9.13
CA PRO A 148 -0.53 7.33 10.51
C PRO A 148 -1.51 8.45 10.86
N TYR A 149 -2.10 9.11 9.84
CA TYR A 149 -3.02 10.24 10.02
C TYR A 149 -4.49 9.83 10.13
N HIS A 150 -4.83 8.57 9.90
CA HIS A 150 -6.19 8.08 10.10
C HIS A 150 -6.45 7.90 11.60
N ASP A 151 -7.27 8.76 12.15
CA ASP A 151 -7.75 8.67 13.53
C ASP A 151 -8.98 7.77 13.65
N ASP A 152 -9.47 7.58 14.88
CA ASP A 152 -10.62 6.71 15.13
C ASP A 152 -11.90 7.23 14.46
N VAL A 153 -12.07 8.56 14.36
CA VAL A 153 -13.24 9.18 13.72
C VAL A 153 -13.28 8.84 12.23
N LEU A 154 -12.16 8.98 11.54
CA LEU A 154 -12.05 8.64 10.11
C LEU A 154 -12.22 7.13 9.87
N ILE A 155 -11.75 6.30 10.78
CA ILE A 155 -11.90 4.84 10.67
C ILE A 155 -13.35 4.42 10.87
N ASP A 156 -14.05 5.00 11.84
CA ASP A 156 -15.46 4.72 12.10
C ASP A 156 -16.33 5.23 10.93
N GLN A 157 -16.07 6.43 10.40
CA GLN A 157 -16.72 6.94 9.17
C GLN A 157 -16.51 6.03 7.97
N LEU A 158 -15.30 5.49 7.80
CA LEU A 158 -15.01 4.52 6.74
C LEU A 158 -15.86 3.25 6.88
N ALA A 159 -15.99 2.71 8.10
CA ALA A 159 -16.77 1.50 8.35
C ALA A 159 -18.27 1.73 8.09
N GLU A 160 -18.80 2.87 8.50
CA GLU A 160 -20.19 3.28 8.23
C GLU A 160 -20.46 3.44 6.73
N ALA A 161 -19.60 4.18 6.03
CA ALA A 161 -19.70 4.39 4.58
C ALA A 161 -19.63 3.09 3.79
N LEU A 162 -18.68 2.20 4.14
CA LEU A 162 -18.58 0.89 3.50
C LEU A 162 -19.84 0.05 3.75
N THR A 163 -20.38 0.05 4.96
CA THR A 163 -21.60 -0.70 5.28
C THR A 163 -22.80 -0.18 4.50
N ASP A 164 -22.95 1.14 4.35
CA ASP A 164 -24.00 1.75 3.51
C ASP A 164 -23.84 1.32 2.05
N VAL A 165 -22.65 1.48 1.48
CA VAL A 165 -22.36 1.14 0.09
C VAL A 165 -22.57 -0.35 -0.16
N TRP A 166 -22.17 -1.25 0.75
CA TRP A 166 -22.39 -2.70 0.63
C TRP A 166 -23.86 -3.05 0.44
N ARG A 167 -24.74 -2.43 1.24
CA ARG A 167 -26.20 -2.62 1.10
C ARG A 167 -26.72 -2.14 -0.25
N ARG A 168 -26.26 -0.97 -0.70
CA ARG A 168 -26.72 -0.32 -1.96
C ARG A 168 -26.26 -1.05 -3.22
N VAL A 169 -25.11 -1.71 -3.19
CA VAL A 169 -24.62 -2.53 -4.30
C VAL A 169 -25.03 -4.00 -4.17
N ALA A 170 -25.86 -4.32 -3.17
CA ALA A 170 -26.35 -5.68 -2.90
C ALA A 170 -25.18 -6.70 -2.78
N LEU A 171 -24.20 -6.37 -1.93
CA LEU A 171 -23.15 -7.28 -1.53
C LEU A 171 -23.48 -7.93 -0.19
N PRO A 172 -23.13 -9.20 0.02
CA PRO A 172 -23.38 -9.88 1.29
C PRO A 172 -22.51 -9.29 2.41
N LEU A 173 -23.10 -9.10 3.59
CA LEU A 173 -22.43 -8.81 4.84
C LEU A 173 -22.23 -10.15 5.58
N GLU A 174 -21.45 -11.02 5.03
CA GLU A 174 -21.05 -12.25 5.72
C GLU A 174 -19.62 -12.11 6.18
N GLY A 175 -19.45 -11.85 7.46
CA GLY A 175 -18.15 -11.66 8.09
C GLY A 175 -17.30 -12.93 8.06
N CYS A 176 -16.87 -13.33 6.90
CA CYS A 176 -15.87 -14.37 6.74
C CYS A 176 -14.53 -13.70 6.40
N VAL A 177 -13.52 -13.96 7.21
CA VAL A 177 -12.14 -13.66 6.86
C VAL A 177 -11.75 -14.64 5.77
N ILE A 178 -11.60 -14.15 4.55
CA ILE A 178 -11.28 -14.98 3.39
C ILE A 178 -9.76 -15.17 3.37
N ASP A 179 -9.33 -16.42 3.39
CA ASP A 179 -7.91 -16.75 3.18
C ASP A 179 -7.54 -16.46 1.73
N ALA A 180 -6.46 -15.72 1.52
CA ALA A 180 -5.98 -15.34 0.19
C ALA A 180 -5.18 -16.45 -0.50
N ALA A 181 -5.17 -17.64 0.09
CA ALA A 181 -4.43 -18.80 -0.41
C ALA A 181 -5.34 -19.64 -1.33
N GLU A 182 -5.29 -19.33 -2.64
CA GLU A 182 -5.15 -20.31 -3.74
C GLU A 182 -4.91 -19.55 -5.04
#